data_2bdf00012ebb912bb6546a4538c1ed3e
#
_entry.id   2bdf00012ebb912bb6546a4538c1ed3e
#
_cell.length_a   1.000
_cell.length_b   1.000
_cell.length_c   1.000
_cell.angle_alpha   90.00
_cell.angle_beta   90.00
_cell.angle_gamma   90.00
#
_symmetry.space_group_name_H-M   'P 1'
#
loop_
_entity.id
_entity.type
_entity.pdbx_description
1 polymer ?
#
loop_
_entity_poly.entity_id
_entity_poly.type
_entity_poly.pdbx_seq_one_letter_code
_entity_poly.pdbx_strand_id
1 'polypeptide(L)'
;MRGQTFKQGAQAAVPTALGYVGIGLACGIMAAPYMNPLEMGLMSLLVYAGSAQFAMIGLIAQGAPILAIALTVFLINLRFFLLGLHASSIFRDFSMGQNIAMGSLLTDESYGVLMGEQIHSKVILPQWMHGNNLLSYGAWFLGTVLGTALGGLLPNPESFGLDFALVAMFIGIFSSQFLIMLRRIDMKKLLSVLLVVGVSYLALTILIQNSLAVLFATLLGCTVGVFLDDK
;
A
#
# COMPACT_ATOMS: atom_id res chain seq x y z
N MET A 1 21.81 -22.17 7.59
CA MET A 1 20.76 -21.37 6.95
C MET A 1 19.48 -21.59 7.74
N ARG A 2 18.92 -20.57 8.39
CA ARG A 2 17.57 -20.68 8.95
C ARG A 2 16.64 -20.91 7.76
N GLY A 3 15.96 -22.08 7.72
CA GLY A 3 15.09 -22.43 6.62
C GLY A 3 13.93 -21.43 6.56
N GLN A 4 13.87 -20.63 5.52
CA GLN A 4 12.78 -19.66 5.31
C GLN A 4 11.51 -20.41 4.91
N THR A 5 10.69 -20.70 5.91
CA THR A 5 9.43 -21.43 5.75
C THR A 5 8.26 -20.49 5.60
N PHE A 6 7.13 -20.99 5.09
CA PHE A 6 5.85 -20.27 5.06
C PHE A 6 5.47 -19.70 6.46
N LYS A 7 5.63 -20.53 7.50
CA LYS A 7 5.32 -20.12 8.88
C LYS A 7 6.14 -18.92 9.33
N GLN A 8 7.43 -18.88 8.97
CA GLN A 8 8.30 -17.74 9.32
C GLN A 8 7.92 -16.47 8.57
N GLY A 9 7.54 -16.58 7.29
CA GLY A 9 6.99 -15.45 6.55
C GLY A 9 5.70 -14.92 7.16
N ALA A 10 4.78 -15.82 7.53
CA ALA A 10 3.56 -15.42 8.24
C ALA A 10 3.87 -14.77 9.61
N GLN A 11 4.81 -15.31 10.37
CA GLN A 11 5.23 -14.70 11.64
C GLN A 11 5.83 -13.30 11.46
N ALA A 12 6.62 -13.09 10.42
CA ALA A 12 7.17 -11.76 10.09
C ALA A 12 6.08 -10.75 9.72
N ALA A 13 4.97 -11.20 9.14
CA ALA A 13 3.83 -10.38 8.76
C ALA A 13 2.86 -10.06 9.92
N VAL A 14 3.02 -10.64 11.11
CA VAL A 14 2.08 -10.43 12.24
C VAL A 14 1.89 -8.93 12.57
N PRO A 15 2.93 -8.09 12.66
CA PRO A 15 2.73 -6.65 12.90
C PRO A 15 1.89 -5.98 11.80
N THR A 16 2.17 -6.31 10.54
CA THR A 16 1.39 -5.82 9.38
C THR A 16 -0.06 -6.29 9.44
N ALA A 17 -0.28 -7.56 9.75
CA ALA A 17 -1.63 -8.14 9.88
C ALA A 17 -2.46 -7.45 10.96
N LEU A 18 -1.86 -7.16 12.12
CA LEU A 18 -2.52 -6.41 13.19
C LEU A 18 -2.89 -4.99 12.75
N GLY A 19 -1.99 -4.29 12.06
CA GLY A 19 -2.27 -2.98 11.44
C GLY A 19 -3.40 -3.06 10.43
N TYR A 20 -3.39 -4.08 9.58
CA TYR A 20 -4.41 -4.31 8.55
C TYR A 20 -5.79 -4.60 9.13
N VAL A 21 -5.89 -5.34 10.23
CA VAL A 21 -7.18 -5.52 10.90
C VAL A 21 -7.73 -4.16 11.37
N GLY A 22 -6.92 -3.32 12.01
CA GLY A 22 -7.36 -2.01 12.50
C GLY A 22 -7.77 -1.06 11.37
N ILE A 23 -6.91 -0.89 10.36
CA ILE A 23 -7.18 0.00 9.21
C ILE A 23 -8.32 -0.58 8.35
N GLY A 24 -8.36 -1.89 8.17
CA GLY A 24 -9.42 -2.58 7.45
C GLY A 24 -10.79 -2.43 8.11
N LEU A 25 -10.86 -2.51 9.45
CA LEU A 25 -12.08 -2.19 10.20
C LEU A 25 -12.56 -0.77 9.90
N ALA A 26 -11.68 0.23 9.97
CA ALA A 26 -12.01 1.61 9.64
C ALA A 26 -12.52 1.75 8.19
N CYS A 27 -11.83 1.13 7.22
CA CYS A 27 -12.21 1.12 5.82
C CYS A 27 -13.61 0.51 5.63
N GLY A 28 -13.87 -0.64 6.25
CA GLY A 28 -15.15 -1.33 6.18
C GLY A 28 -16.29 -0.54 6.83
N ILE A 29 -16.06 0.09 7.99
CA ILE A 29 -17.06 0.95 8.65
C ILE A 29 -17.43 2.13 7.75
N MET A 30 -16.44 2.78 7.11
CA MET A 30 -16.71 3.86 6.14
C MET A 30 -17.47 3.37 4.90
N ALA A 31 -17.30 2.12 4.51
CA ALA A 31 -17.99 1.51 3.37
C ALA A 31 -19.44 1.14 3.68
N ALA A 32 -19.80 0.86 4.95
CA ALA A 32 -21.09 0.32 5.36
C ALA A 32 -22.33 1.09 4.89
N PRO A 33 -22.32 2.44 4.76
CA PRO A 33 -23.45 3.18 4.19
C PRO A 33 -23.69 2.93 2.69
N TYR A 34 -22.70 2.41 1.97
CA TYR A 34 -22.69 2.36 0.49
C TYR A 34 -22.64 0.94 -0.06
N MET A 35 -22.20 -0.05 0.73
CA MET A 35 -22.08 -1.44 0.31
C MET A 35 -22.27 -2.41 1.47
N ASN A 36 -22.69 -3.63 1.13
CA ASN A 36 -22.84 -4.70 2.11
C ASN A 36 -21.50 -5.46 2.33
N PRO A 37 -21.41 -6.31 3.39
CA PRO A 37 -20.18 -7.04 3.69
C PRO A 37 -19.68 -7.97 2.57
N LEU A 38 -20.59 -8.51 1.74
CA LEU A 38 -20.21 -9.36 0.61
C LEU A 38 -19.54 -8.54 -0.50
N GLU A 39 -20.10 -7.38 -0.83
CA GLU A 39 -19.54 -6.44 -1.82
C GLU A 39 -18.17 -5.93 -1.36
N MET A 40 -18.04 -5.56 -0.08
CA MET A 40 -16.76 -5.16 0.50
C MET A 40 -15.74 -6.30 0.46
N GLY A 41 -16.17 -7.51 0.76
CA GLY A 41 -15.32 -8.71 0.66
C GLY A 41 -14.83 -8.94 -0.77
N LEU A 42 -15.71 -8.86 -1.76
CA LEU A 42 -15.34 -8.97 -3.19
C LEU A 42 -14.36 -7.86 -3.59
N MET A 43 -14.62 -6.62 -3.17
CA MET A 43 -13.70 -5.51 -3.43
C MET A 43 -12.33 -5.78 -2.81
N SER A 44 -12.26 -6.27 -1.59
CA SER A 44 -10.99 -6.59 -0.91
C SER A 44 -10.24 -7.75 -1.54
N LEU A 45 -10.96 -8.75 -2.05
CA LEU A 45 -10.35 -9.89 -2.77
C LEU A 45 -9.81 -9.49 -4.15
N LEU A 46 -10.51 -8.61 -4.88
CA LEU A 46 -10.16 -8.28 -6.26
C LEU A 46 -9.23 -7.10 -6.38
N VAL A 47 -9.37 -6.09 -5.52
CA VAL A 47 -8.55 -4.87 -5.58
C VAL A 47 -7.35 -4.95 -4.66
N TYR A 48 -7.48 -5.45 -3.47
CA TYR A 48 -6.43 -5.61 -2.44
C TYR A 48 -5.43 -4.44 -2.40
N ALA A 49 -5.94 -3.24 -2.25
CA ALA A 49 -5.16 -2.01 -2.20
C ALA A 49 -5.85 -1.01 -1.27
N GLY A 50 -5.40 -0.93 -0.02
CA GLY A 50 -6.05 -0.14 1.02
C GLY A 50 -6.37 1.29 0.58
N SER A 51 -5.36 2.04 0.13
CA SER A 51 -5.57 3.42 -0.33
C SER A 51 -6.52 3.54 -1.53
N ALA A 52 -6.49 2.58 -2.46
CA ALA A 52 -7.41 2.55 -3.59
C ALA A 52 -8.84 2.25 -3.12
N GLN A 53 -9.03 1.33 -2.16
CA GLN A 53 -10.34 1.03 -1.61
C GLN A 53 -10.96 2.22 -0.85
N PHE A 54 -10.18 2.94 -0.04
CA PHE A 54 -10.63 4.19 0.58
C PHE A 54 -11.05 5.22 -0.47
N ALA A 55 -10.25 5.40 -1.54
CA ALA A 55 -10.59 6.30 -2.64
C ALA A 55 -11.86 5.85 -3.38
N MET A 56 -12.01 4.53 -3.63
CA MET A 56 -13.22 3.96 -4.23
C MET A 56 -14.45 4.27 -3.40
N ILE A 57 -14.41 4.04 -2.10
CA ILE A 57 -15.52 4.33 -1.18
C ILE A 57 -15.89 5.82 -1.25
N GLY A 58 -14.91 6.72 -1.20
CA GLY A 58 -15.14 8.16 -1.32
C GLY A 58 -15.76 8.58 -2.67
N LEU A 59 -15.35 7.96 -3.77
CA LEU A 59 -15.91 8.21 -5.11
C LEU A 59 -17.31 7.62 -5.26
N ILE A 60 -17.56 6.44 -4.71
CA ILE A 60 -18.90 5.82 -4.70
C ILE A 60 -19.87 6.70 -3.89
N ALA A 61 -19.44 7.19 -2.73
CA ALA A 61 -20.23 8.12 -1.90
C ALA A 61 -20.64 9.40 -2.64
N GLN A 62 -19.80 9.87 -3.58
CA GLN A 62 -20.05 11.05 -4.41
C GLN A 62 -20.83 10.74 -5.70
N GLY A 63 -21.19 9.48 -5.94
CA GLY A 63 -21.86 9.07 -7.17
C GLY A 63 -20.98 9.21 -8.43
N ALA A 64 -19.67 9.09 -8.29
CA ALA A 64 -18.73 9.24 -9.40
C ALA A 64 -18.95 8.14 -10.46
N PRO A 65 -18.75 8.45 -11.76
CA PRO A 65 -18.88 7.45 -12.82
C PRO A 65 -17.79 6.38 -12.73
N ILE A 66 -18.13 5.15 -13.14
CA ILE A 66 -17.24 3.97 -13.06
C ILE A 66 -15.89 4.22 -13.69
N LEU A 67 -15.82 4.95 -14.81
CA LEU A 67 -14.58 5.28 -15.48
C LEU A 67 -13.65 6.14 -14.60
N ALA A 68 -14.20 7.11 -13.86
CA ALA A 68 -13.41 7.93 -12.94
C ALA A 68 -12.86 7.08 -11.79
N ILE A 69 -13.67 6.18 -11.24
CA ILE A 69 -13.25 5.23 -10.22
C ILE A 69 -12.11 4.34 -10.75
N ALA A 70 -12.29 3.73 -11.93
CA ALA A 70 -11.29 2.85 -12.53
C ALA A 70 -9.97 3.56 -12.80
N LEU A 71 -10.00 4.77 -13.36
CA LEU A 71 -8.80 5.58 -13.61
C LEU A 71 -8.10 5.97 -12.30
N THR A 72 -8.84 6.36 -11.29
CA THR A 72 -8.26 6.71 -9.97
C THR A 72 -7.58 5.50 -9.34
N VAL A 73 -8.24 4.34 -9.32
CA VAL A 73 -7.69 3.09 -8.80
C VAL A 73 -6.42 2.68 -9.58
N PHE A 74 -6.46 2.78 -10.90
CA PHE A 74 -5.29 2.49 -11.74
C PHE A 74 -4.12 3.40 -11.39
N LEU A 75 -4.33 4.71 -11.30
CA LEU A 75 -3.27 5.68 -10.97
C LEU A 75 -2.69 5.47 -9.58
N ILE A 76 -3.54 5.23 -8.57
CA ILE A 76 -3.08 4.94 -7.21
C ILE A 76 -2.23 3.67 -7.17
N ASN A 77 -2.60 2.65 -7.94
CA ASN A 77 -1.95 1.35 -7.93
C ASN A 77 -0.71 1.26 -8.83
N LEU A 78 -0.40 2.29 -9.64
CA LEU A 78 0.86 2.33 -10.41
C LEU A 78 2.11 2.14 -9.54
N ARG A 79 2.06 2.53 -8.28
CA ARG A 79 3.15 2.29 -7.32
C ARG A 79 3.45 0.80 -7.15
N PHE A 80 2.43 -0.08 -7.17
CA PHE A 80 2.65 -1.52 -7.06
C PHE A 80 3.39 -2.10 -8.26
N PHE A 81 3.26 -1.47 -9.43
CA PHE A 81 4.08 -1.82 -10.59
C PHE A 81 5.57 -1.58 -10.29
N LEU A 82 5.91 -0.44 -9.71
CA LEU A 82 7.31 -0.11 -9.35
C LEU A 82 7.84 -1.04 -8.25
N LEU A 83 7.04 -1.32 -7.22
CA LEU A 83 7.40 -2.29 -6.18
C LEU A 83 7.59 -3.69 -6.75
N GLY A 84 6.72 -4.10 -7.68
CA GLY A 84 6.80 -5.38 -8.37
C GLY A 84 8.05 -5.52 -9.22
N LEU A 85 8.45 -4.46 -9.94
CA LEU A 85 9.71 -4.43 -10.70
C LEU A 85 10.92 -4.66 -9.79
N HIS A 86 10.99 -3.99 -8.64
CA HIS A 86 12.08 -4.22 -7.71
C HIS A 86 12.02 -5.61 -7.07
N ALA A 87 10.84 -6.05 -6.63
CA ALA A 87 10.67 -7.38 -6.05
C ALA A 87 11.05 -8.49 -7.05
N SER A 88 10.73 -8.32 -8.35
CA SER A 88 11.12 -9.29 -9.39
C SER A 88 12.63 -9.44 -9.53
N SER A 89 13.42 -8.41 -9.24
CA SER A 89 14.88 -8.50 -9.25
C SER A 89 15.44 -9.37 -8.11
N ILE A 90 14.71 -9.42 -6.98
CA ILE A 90 15.05 -10.25 -5.82
C ILE A 90 14.72 -11.72 -6.11
N PHE A 91 13.64 -11.98 -6.83
CA PHE A 91 13.12 -13.32 -7.12
C PHE A 91 13.42 -13.79 -8.55
N ARG A 92 14.39 -13.18 -9.24
CA ARG A 92 14.71 -13.46 -10.67
C ARG A 92 15.04 -14.91 -10.97
N ASP A 93 15.58 -15.64 -9.98
CA ASP A 93 16.00 -17.03 -10.15
C ASP A 93 14.84 -18.04 -9.99
N PHE A 94 13.64 -17.55 -9.66
CA PHE A 94 12.44 -18.37 -9.51
C PHE A 94 11.55 -18.32 -10.75
N SER A 95 10.62 -19.26 -10.87
CA SER A 95 9.75 -19.34 -12.04
C SER A 95 8.82 -18.13 -12.18
N MET A 96 8.47 -17.79 -13.43
CA MET A 96 7.55 -16.68 -13.72
C MET A 96 6.21 -16.81 -12.98
N GLY A 97 5.68 -18.05 -12.86
CA GLY A 97 4.43 -18.31 -12.12
C GLY A 97 4.55 -17.96 -10.64
N GLN A 98 5.69 -18.28 -10.01
CA GLN A 98 5.96 -17.91 -8.62
C GLN A 98 6.09 -16.39 -8.47
N ASN A 99 6.76 -15.72 -9.39
CA ASN A 99 6.90 -14.26 -9.37
C ASN A 99 5.54 -13.56 -9.53
N ILE A 100 4.68 -14.03 -10.43
CA ILE A 100 3.32 -13.51 -10.58
C ILE A 100 2.51 -13.73 -9.31
N ALA A 101 2.54 -14.93 -8.73
CA ALA A 101 1.80 -15.24 -7.51
C ALA A 101 2.27 -14.41 -6.29
N MET A 102 3.57 -14.11 -6.18
CA MET A 102 4.09 -13.24 -5.13
C MET A 102 3.75 -11.77 -5.39
N GLY A 103 3.90 -11.32 -6.63
CA GLY A 103 3.65 -9.93 -7.02
C GLY A 103 2.17 -9.53 -6.95
N SER A 104 1.24 -10.45 -7.23
CA SER A 104 -0.21 -10.17 -7.19
C SER A 104 -0.74 -9.82 -5.80
N LEU A 105 -0.05 -10.24 -4.75
CA LEU A 105 -0.39 -9.95 -3.35
C LEU A 105 0.62 -9.02 -2.67
N LEU A 106 1.45 -8.33 -3.47
CA LEU A 106 2.43 -7.39 -2.94
C LEU A 106 1.76 -6.06 -2.59
N THR A 107 2.04 -5.58 -1.38
CA THR A 107 1.62 -4.25 -0.89
C THR A 107 2.82 -3.49 -0.37
N ASP A 108 2.65 -2.21 -0.04
CA ASP A 108 3.72 -1.40 0.56
C ASP A 108 4.25 -2.03 1.84
N GLU A 109 3.35 -2.56 2.68
CA GLU A 109 3.69 -3.12 3.97
C GLU A 109 4.34 -4.50 3.83
N SER A 110 3.79 -5.38 2.98
CA SER A 110 4.38 -6.70 2.75
C SER A 110 5.74 -6.59 2.06
N TYR A 111 5.92 -5.58 1.20
CA TYR A 111 7.20 -5.21 0.63
C TYR A 111 8.16 -4.66 1.69
N GLY A 112 7.68 -3.83 2.64
CA GLY A 112 8.47 -3.36 3.77
C GLY A 112 9.02 -4.51 4.63
N VAL A 113 8.19 -5.52 4.90
CA VAL A 113 8.60 -6.75 5.61
C VAL A 113 9.65 -7.53 4.80
N LEU A 114 9.47 -7.65 3.48
CA LEU A 114 10.44 -8.25 2.56
C LEU A 114 11.79 -7.55 2.63
N MET A 115 11.81 -6.21 2.59
CA MET A 115 13.03 -5.41 2.69
C MET A 115 13.72 -5.57 4.05
N GLY A 116 12.94 -5.68 5.13
CA GLY A 116 13.47 -5.97 6.46
C GLY A 116 14.16 -7.34 6.53
N GLU A 117 13.56 -8.38 5.96
CA GLU A 117 14.16 -9.72 5.90
C GLU A 117 15.42 -9.76 5.03
N GLN A 118 15.44 -9.01 3.93
CA GLN A 118 16.60 -8.95 3.02
C GLN A 118 17.87 -8.40 3.68
N ILE A 119 17.74 -7.65 4.76
CA ILE A 119 18.90 -7.20 5.55
C ILE A 119 19.59 -8.38 6.24
N HIS A 120 18.83 -9.41 6.64
CA HIS A 120 19.29 -10.54 7.42
C HIS A 120 19.55 -11.79 6.57
N SER A 121 18.89 -11.89 5.42
CA SER A 121 18.91 -13.07 4.54
C SER A 121 19.30 -12.69 3.12
N LYS A 122 20.39 -13.27 2.59
CA LYS A 122 20.84 -13.02 1.20
C LYS A 122 19.87 -13.57 0.15
N VAL A 123 19.15 -14.63 0.48
CA VAL A 123 18.19 -15.29 -0.42
C VAL A 123 16.89 -15.43 0.34
N ILE A 124 15.79 -15.02 -0.28
CA ILE A 124 14.45 -15.16 0.26
C ILE A 124 13.69 -16.16 -0.60
N LEU A 125 13.09 -17.16 0.05
CA LEU A 125 12.37 -18.21 -0.64
C LEU A 125 10.91 -17.82 -0.92
N PRO A 126 10.33 -18.23 -2.07
CA PRO A 126 8.94 -17.93 -2.41
C PRO A 126 7.94 -18.35 -1.32
N GLN A 127 8.15 -19.48 -0.68
CA GLN A 127 7.29 -19.95 0.42
C GLN A 127 7.24 -18.99 1.61
N TRP A 128 8.36 -18.32 1.93
CA TRP A 128 8.38 -17.27 2.96
C TRP A 128 7.54 -16.08 2.53
N MET A 129 7.72 -15.63 1.27
CA MET A 129 6.95 -14.51 0.72
C MET A 129 5.45 -14.81 0.64
N HIS A 130 5.08 -16.03 0.29
CA HIS A 130 3.68 -16.46 0.34
C HIS A 130 3.10 -16.42 1.76
N GLY A 131 3.89 -16.79 2.78
CA GLY A 131 3.47 -16.67 4.18
C GLY A 131 3.20 -15.22 4.58
N ASN A 132 4.12 -14.31 4.23
CA ASN A 132 3.97 -12.87 4.45
C ASN A 132 2.72 -12.32 3.75
N ASN A 133 2.56 -12.61 2.45
CA ASN A 133 1.46 -12.09 1.65
C ASN A 133 0.10 -12.63 2.10
N LEU A 134 -0.03 -13.93 2.31
CA LEU A 134 -1.33 -14.55 2.61
C LEU A 134 -1.85 -14.17 3.99
N LEU A 135 -0.99 -14.03 5.00
CA LEU A 135 -1.44 -13.54 6.30
C LEU A 135 -1.91 -12.08 6.21
N SER A 136 -1.16 -11.22 5.54
CA SER A 136 -1.52 -9.81 5.33
C SER A 136 -2.83 -9.69 4.54
N TYR A 137 -2.98 -10.45 3.47
CA TYR A 137 -4.19 -10.50 2.65
C TYR A 137 -5.43 -10.93 3.44
N GLY A 138 -5.31 -12.03 4.18
CA GLY A 138 -6.40 -12.51 5.02
C GLY A 138 -6.79 -11.54 6.12
N ALA A 139 -5.82 -10.87 6.74
CA ALA A 139 -6.05 -9.87 7.77
C ALA A 139 -6.80 -8.64 7.21
N TRP A 140 -6.39 -8.16 6.04
CA TRP A 140 -7.08 -7.08 5.35
C TRP A 140 -8.52 -7.44 5.00
N PHE A 141 -8.72 -8.59 4.36
CA PHE A 141 -10.05 -9.10 4.01
C PHE A 141 -10.97 -9.19 5.22
N LEU A 142 -10.49 -9.85 6.29
CA LEU A 142 -11.27 -10.01 7.51
C LEU A 142 -11.59 -8.65 8.17
N GLY A 143 -10.60 -7.75 8.25
CA GLY A 143 -10.78 -6.42 8.80
C GLY A 143 -11.87 -5.63 8.06
N THR A 144 -11.80 -5.59 6.74
CA THR A 144 -12.77 -4.84 5.92
C THR A 144 -14.17 -5.42 5.96
N VAL A 145 -14.33 -6.74 5.88
CA VAL A 145 -15.64 -7.41 5.96
C VAL A 145 -16.28 -7.22 7.33
N LEU A 146 -15.50 -7.44 8.41
CA LEU A 146 -15.97 -7.22 9.78
C LEU A 146 -16.30 -5.74 10.01
N GLY A 147 -15.48 -4.83 9.50
CA GLY A 147 -15.73 -3.40 9.58
C GLY A 147 -17.06 -3.00 8.93
N THR A 148 -17.35 -3.51 7.74
CA THR A 148 -18.61 -3.23 7.04
C THR A 148 -19.80 -3.83 7.79
N ALA A 149 -19.68 -5.04 8.34
CA ALA A 149 -20.71 -5.66 9.12
C ALA A 149 -21.00 -4.89 10.42
N LEU A 150 -19.97 -4.39 11.10
CA LEU A 150 -20.09 -3.61 12.33
C LEU A 150 -20.50 -2.16 12.05
N GLY A 151 -20.12 -1.58 10.92
CA GLY A 151 -20.42 -0.20 10.56
C GLY A 151 -21.91 0.09 10.47
N GLY A 152 -22.72 -0.90 10.06
CA GLY A 152 -24.17 -0.80 10.08
C GLY A 152 -24.80 -0.67 11.48
N LEU A 153 -24.01 -0.96 12.54
CA LEU A 153 -24.42 -0.83 13.93
C LEU A 153 -24.01 0.50 14.56
N LEU A 154 -23.14 1.28 13.89
CA LEU A 154 -22.62 2.54 14.40
C LEU A 154 -23.44 3.72 13.84
N PRO A 155 -24.13 4.51 14.69
CA PRO A 155 -24.98 5.60 14.22
C PRO A 155 -24.20 6.76 13.57
N ASN A 156 -22.96 7.01 13.97
CA ASN A 156 -22.11 8.08 13.42
C ASN A 156 -20.64 7.63 13.38
N PRO A 157 -20.18 6.93 12.32
CA PRO A 157 -18.79 6.47 12.22
C PRO A 157 -17.75 7.61 12.25
N GLU A 158 -18.11 8.78 11.71
CA GLU A 158 -17.25 9.97 11.66
C GLU A 158 -16.87 10.49 13.06
N SER A 159 -17.75 10.32 14.06
CA SER A 159 -17.47 10.74 15.43
C SER A 159 -16.32 10.00 16.09
N PHE A 160 -15.88 8.89 15.53
CA PHE A 160 -14.72 8.11 15.97
C PHE A 160 -13.42 8.48 15.25
N GLY A 161 -13.44 9.51 14.38
CA GLY A 161 -12.27 9.94 13.64
C GLY A 161 -11.78 8.92 12.59
N LEU A 162 -12.67 8.04 12.12
CA LEU A 162 -12.33 6.99 11.15
C LEU A 162 -11.96 7.54 9.77
N ASP A 163 -12.41 8.73 9.45
CA ASP A 163 -12.00 9.52 8.28
C ASP A 163 -10.49 9.83 8.28
N PHE A 164 -9.89 9.92 9.47
CA PHE A 164 -8.44 10.11 9.61
C PHE A 164 -7.64 8.81 9.39
N ALA A 165 -8.26 7.65 9.37
CA ALA A 165 -7.57 6.36 9.29
C ALA A 165 -6.67 6.24 8.05
N LEU A 166 -7.12 6.73 6.89
CA LEU A 166 -6.32 6.77 5.65
C LEU A 166 -5.08 7.65 5.81
N VAL A 167 -5.26 8.85 6.38
CA VAL A 167 -4.15 9.79 6.60
C VAL A 167 -3.14 9.18 7.58
N ALA A 168 -3.62 8.59 8.69
CA ALA A 168 -2.78 7.93 9.67
C ALA A 168 -1.98 6.77 9.06
N MET A 169 -2.59 5.97 8.18
CA MET A 169 -1.91 4.91 7.45
C MET A 169 -0.75 5.46 6.62
N PHE A 170 -0.98 6.49 5.82
CA PHE A 170 0.10 7.08 4.99
C PHE A 170 1.20 7.73 5.84
N ILE A 171 0.85 8.39 6.93
CA ILE A 171 1.85 8.93 7.89
C ILE A 171 2.70 7.79 8.45
N GLY A 172 2.08 6.67 8.82
CA GLY A 172 2.78 5.49 9.34
C GLY A 172 3.75 4.88 8.32
N ILE A 173 3.28 4.66 7.08
CA ILE A 173 4.11 4.14 5.98
C ILE A 173 5.27 5.11 5.70
N PHE A 174 4.97 6.40 5.52
CA PHE A 174 5.99 7.41 5.26
C PHE A 174 7.04 7.45 6.37
N SER A 175 6.61 7.48 7.63
CA SER A 175 7.52 7.56 8.78
C SER A 175 8.46 6.34 8.84
N SER A 176 7.93 5.14 8.61
CA SER A 176 8.74 3.91 8.61
C SER A 176 9.77 3.90 7.48
N GLN A 177 9.37 4.27 6.26
CA GLN A 177 10.27 4.36 5.11
C GLN A 177 11.31 5.47 5.28
N PHE A 178 10.90 6.62 5.77
CA PHE A 178 11.79 7.76 6.03
C PHE A 178 12.90 7.40 7.02
N LEU A 179 12.56 6.73 8.13
CA LEU A 179 13.54 6.28 9.12
C LEU A 179 14.56 5.27 8.56
N ILE A 180 14.12 4.39 7.64
CA ILE A 180 15.03 3.46 6.95
C ILE A 180 15.96 4.22 6.00
N MET A 181 15.42 5.16 5.23
CA MET A 181 16.18 5.97 4.27
C MET A 181 17.21 6.85 4.96
N LEU A 182 16.91 7.43 6.12
CA LEU A 182 17.86 8.22 6.92
C LEU A 182 19.14 7.46 7.30
N ARG A 183 19.08 6.13 7.36
CA ARG A 183 20.24 5.28 7.68
C ARG A 183 21.08 4.92 6.45
N ARG A 184 20.54 5.11 5.23
CA ARG A 184 21.14 4.62 3.98
C ARG A 184 21.52 5.73 3.01
N ILE A 185 20.85 6.88 3.07
CA ILE A 185 20.97 7.97 2.11
C ILE A 185 21.35 9.25 2.85
N ASP A 186 22.20 10.07 2.23
CA ASP A 186 22.55 11.39 2.78
C ASP A 186 21.27 12.24 2.96
N MET A 187 21.13 12.83 4.14
CA MET A 187 20.01 13.69 4.50
C MET A 187 19.76 14.79 3.46
N LYS A 188 20.82 15.37 2.90
CA LYS A 188 20.66 16.43 1.89
C LYS A 188 20.02 15.92 0.61
N LYS A 189 20.41 14.72 0.13
CA LYS A 189 19.81 14.07 -1.04
C LYS A 189 18.34 13.76 -0.77
N LEU A 190 18.04 13.17 0.39
CA LEU A 190 16.68 12.82 0.77
C LEU A 190 15.76 14.05 0.84
N LEU A 191 16.21 15.11 1.52
CA LEU A 191 15.45 16.36 1.63
C LEU A 191 15.27 17.05 0.27
N SER A 192 16.28 17.00 -0.60
CA SER A 192 16.19 17.58 -1.96
C SER A 192 15.11 16.88 -2.78
N VAL A 193 15.05 15.54 -2.75
CA VAL A 193 14.01 14.77 -3.45
C VAL A 193 12.62 15.08 -2.88
N LEU A 194 12.48 15.11 -1.56
CA LEU A 194 11.20 15.42 -0.90
C LEU A 194 10.72 16.84 -1.24
N LEU A 195 11.64 17.79 -1.27
CA LEU A 195 11.35 19.18 -1.62
C LEU A 195 10.90 19.29 -3.08
N VAL A 196 11.59 18.62 -4.01
CA VAL A 196 11.20 18.59 -5.42
C VAL A 196 9.80 17.98 -5.58
N VAL A 197 9.52 16.85 -4.94
CA VAL A 197 8.20 16.21 -5.00
C VAL A 197 7.12 17.15 -4.44
N GLY A 198 7.36 17.75 -3.26
CA GLY A 198 6.40 18.63 -2.60
C GLY A 198 6.10 19.89 -3.42
N VAL A 199 7.14 20.58 -3.90
CA VAL A 199 6.99 21.80 -4.71
C VAL A 199 6.33 21.48 -6.05
N SER A 200 6.75 20.40 -6.73
CA SER A 200 6.15 19.98 -8.00
C SER A 200 4.68 19.60 -7.82
N TYR A 201 4.34 18.90 -6.76
CA TYR A 201 2.96 18.54 -6.45
C TYR A 201 2.09 19.79 -6.27
N LEU A 202 2.51 20.74 -5.40
CA LEU A 202 1.78 21.98 -5.18
C LEU A 202 1.60 22.79 -6.45
N ALA A 203 2.63 22.90 -7.29
CA ALA A 203 2.56 23.60 -8.55
C ALA A 203 1.62 22.92 -9.55
N LEU A 204 1.67 21.59 -9.65
CA LEU A 204 0.87 20.81 -10.60
C LEU A 204 -0.61 20.76 -10.20
N THR A 205 -0.96 20.76 -8.90
CA THR A 205 -2.35 20.77 -8.44
C THR A 205 -3.13 22.01 -8.89
N ILE A 206 -2.44 23.09 -9.25
CA ILE A 206 -3.06 24.31 -9.82
C ILE A 206 -3.49 24.10 -11.29
N LEU A 207 -2.78 23.21 -12.00
CA LEU A 207 -2.92 23.04 -13.45
C LEU A 207 -3.68 21.77 -13.87
N ILE A 208 -3.58 20.70 -13.08
CA ILE A 208 -4.09 19.38 -13.41
C ILE A 208 -4.76 18.71 -12.21
N GLN A 209 -5.51 17.63 -12.45
CA GLN A 209 -6.16 16.85 -11.40
C GLN A 209 -5.15 16.29 -10.40
N ASN A 210 -5.52 16.23 -9.12
CA ASN A 210 -4.67 15.80 -8.01
C ASN A 210 -3.96 14.45 -8.26
N SER A 211 -4.65 13.46 -8.82
CA SER A 211 -4.07 12.15 -9.10
C SER A 211 -2.93 12.20 -10.12
N LEU A 212 -3.08 13.02 -11.17
CA LEU A 212 -2.03 13.24 -12.17
C LEU A 212 -0.90 14.08 -11.58
N ALA A 213 -1.21 15.07 -10.73
CA ALA A 213 -0.21 15.89 -10.05
C ALA A 213 0.72 15.02 -9.18
N VAL A 214 0.16 14.07 -8.42
CA VAL A 214 0.94 13.10 -7.65
C VAL A 214 1.86 12.27 -8.56
N LEU A 215 1.33 11.74 -9.66
CA LEU A 215 2.10 10.92 -10.59
C LEU A 215 3.31 11.69 -11.16
N PHE A 216 3.06 12.88 -11.72
CA PHE A 216 4.12 13.67 -12.34
C PHE A 216 5.12 14.20 -11.30
N ALA A 217 4.66 14.64 -10.12
CA ALA A 217 5.55 15.07 -9.05
C ALA A 217 6.46 13.93 -8.57
N THR A 218 5.93 12.70 -8.47
CA THR A 218 6.72 11.52 -8.11
C THR A 218 7.76 11.19 -9.18
N LEU A 219 7.38 11.23 -10.47
CA LEU A 219 8.32 11.00 -11.57
C LEU A 219 9.46 12.02 -11.59
N LEU A 220 9.15 13.31 -11.37
CA LEU A 220 10.16 14.36 -11.24
C LEU A 220 11.09 14.11 -10.06
N GLY A 221 10.54 13.74 -8.90
CA GLY A 221 11.34 13.39 -7.73
C GLY A 221 12.25 12.18 -7.97
N CYS A 222 11.76 11.13 -8.61
CA CYS A 222 12.56 9.96 -9.01
C CYS A 222 13.70 10.36 -9.96
N THR A 223 13.40 11.18 -10.97
CA THR A 223 14.41 11.67 -11.93
C THR A 223 15.52 12.42 -11.21
N VAL A 224 15.17 13.36 -10.33
CA VAL A 224 16.15 14.10 -9.52
C VAL A 224 16.92 13.17 -8.59
N GLY A 225 16.26 12.17 -8.00
CA GLY A 225 16.91 11.16 -7.15
C GLY A 225 18.01 10.41 -7.91
N VAL A 226 17.74 9.95 -9.14
CA VAL A 226 18.73 9.29 -10.00
C VAL A 226 19.92 10.20 -10.30
N PHE A 227 19.67 11.45 -10.71
CA PHE A 227 20.76 12.40 -10.99
C PHE A 227 21.62 12.75 -9.76
N LEU A 228 21.06 12.67 -8.56
CA LEU A 228 21.80 12.89 -7.33
C LEU A 228 22.59 11.65 -6.87
N ASP A 229 22.21 10.46 -7.34
CA ASP A 229 22.87 9.20 -6.97
C ASP A 229 24.09 8.90 -7.87
N ASP A 230 24.09 9.38 -9.12
CA ASP A 230 25.19 9.22 -10.08
C ASP A 230 26.41 10.15 -9.76
N LYS A 231 26.39 10.87 -8.66
CA LYS A 231 27.49 11.70 -8.15
C LYS A 231 27.97 11.23 -6.79
#